data_5fa1ca68d9a1efbecca1cc6419d42feb
#
_entry.id   5fa1ca68d9a1efbecca1cc6419d42feb
#
_cell.length_a   1.000
_cell.length_b   1.000
_cell.length_c   1.000
_cell.angle_alpha   90.00
_cell.angle_beta   90.00
_cell.angle_gamma   90.00
#
_symmetry.space_group_name_H-M   'P 1'
#
loop_
_entity.id
_entity.type
_entity.pdbx_description
1 polymer ?
#
loop_
_entity_poly.entity_id
_entity_poly.type
_entity_poly.pdbx_seq_one_letter_code
_entity_poly.pdbx_strand_id
1 'polypeptide(L)'
;MYDANERIVGSNELVEDLTNENSIRPKWLKEYIGQDKVKEKLDIFIKSSLSRKEPLDHVLLQGPPGLGKTTLSTIIANELGVNIRVTSGPAIERPSDLASILTNLKYGDVLFIDEIHRINRSVEEILYSAMEDFVLDIIVGKGPNAQSIRIDLEKFTLVGATTRSGMLSAPLRDRFGVMLSLNLYEADDLTTIIKRSAGILNIEIEDDAAYEIAKRSRGTPRIANRLLKRVRDYAIVRKDRIIDYQTSKEGLSLLEIDEMGLDTMDKKIVMTMYENFNGGPVGVDTIAASTGIENVTIEDVYEPYLLQIGFLSRTPRGRILTRNAYKHYGLKYEE
;
A
#
# COMPACT_ATOMS: atom_id res chain seq x y z
N MET A 1 -3.38 -8.85 24.44
CA MET A 1 -2.87 -9.41 23.19
C MET A 1 -2.77 -8.24 22.23
N TYR A 2 -1.57 -7.85 21.81
CA TYR A 2 -1.37 -6.72 20.89
C TYR A 2 -1.84 -7.17 19.51
N ASP A 3 -2.88 -6.57 18.97
CA ASP A 3 -3.36 -6.92 17.63
C ASP A 3 -2.46 -6.21 16.60
N ALA A 4 -1.74 -6.99 15.78
CA ALA A 4 -0.90 -6.44 14.70
C ALA A 4 -1.73 -5.63 13.68
N ASN A 5 -3.05 -5.81 13.66
CA ASN A 5 -3.98 -5.05 12.82
C ASN A 5 -4.25 -3.62 13.33
N GLU A 6 -3.94 -3.33 14.61
CA GLU A 6 -4.12 -1.99 15.20
C GLU A 6 -2.81 -1.18 15.26
N ARG A 7 -1.74 -1.69 14.67
CA ARG A 7 -0.42 -1.05 14.70
C ARG A 7 -0.40 0.26 13.92
N ILE A 8 -0.08 1.38 14.59
CA ILE A 8 -0.07 2.74 13.99
C ILE A 8 0.90 2.84 12.81
N VAL A 9 2.11 2.29 12.94
CA VAL A 9 3.13 2.27 11.88
C VAL A 9 3.07 1.02 11.01
N GLY A 10 2.00 0.23 11.13
CA GLY A 10 1.77 -0.94 10.27
C GLY A 10 1.37 -0.55 8.86
N SER A 11 1.71 -1.42 7.90
CA SER A 11 1.36 -1.24 6.49
C SER A 11 -0.12 -1.56 6.18
N ASN A 12 -0.82 -2.28 7.08
CA ASN A 12 -2.21 -2.67 6.91
C ASN A 12 -3.17 -1.48 7.04
N GLU A 13 -4.33 -1.57 6.39
CA GLU A 13 -5.38 -0.57 6.48
C GLU A 13 -6.14 -0.73 7.81
N LEU A 14 -6.26 0.36 8.58
CA LEU A 14 -7.02 0.40 9.82
C LEU A 14 -8.45 0.89 9.53
N VAL A 15 -9.41 0.54 10.40
CA VAL A 15 -10.80 1.01 10.29
C VAL A 15 -10.88 2.55 10.28
N GLU A 16 -9.99 3.22 11.00
CA GLU A 16 -9.89 4.67 11.05
C GLU A 16 -9.45 5.29 9.71
N ASP A 17 -8.70 4.56 8.90
CA ASP A 17 -8.27 5.02 7.58
C ASP A 17 -9.48 5.14 6.63
N LEU A 18 -10.45 4.25 6.75
CA LEU A 18 -11.64 4.21 5.90
C LEU A 18 -12.59 5.40 6.13
N THR A 19 -12.70 5.89 7.37
CA THR A 19 -13.67 6.92 7.74
C THR A 19 -13.23 8.34 7.42
N ASN A 20 -11.94 8.64 7.50
CA ASN A 20 -11.38 9.99 7.38
C ASN A 20 -10.45 10.19 6.17
N GLU A 21 -9.96 9.14 5.55
CA GLU A 21 -9.03 9.25 4.42
C GLU A 21 -9.67 9.86 3.17
N ASN A 22 -10.96 9.65 2.94
CA ASN A 22 -11.64 10.18 1.75
C ASN A 22 -11.59 11.72 1.66
N SER A 23 -11.49 12.42 2.80
CA SER A 23 -11.40 13.89 2.82
C SER A 23 -9.98 14.39 2.50
N ILE A 24 -8.94 13.64 2.89
CA ILE A 24 -7.53 14.05 2.70
C ILE A 24 -6.90 13.49 1.44
N ARG A 25 -7.52 12.50 0.78
CA ARG A 25 -7.01 11.94 -0.47
C ARG A 25 -7.05 12.96 -1.61
N PRO A 26 -5.98 13.11 -2.40
CA PRO A 26 -6.02 13.94 -3.59
C PRO A 26 -7.01 13.36 -4.62
N LYS A 27 -7.74 14.26 -5.30
CA LYS A 27 -8.74 13.88 -6.31
C LYS A 27 -8.20 14.01 -7.74
N TRP A 28 -7.19 14.84 -7.94
CA TRP A 28 -6.63 15.17 -9.24
C TRP A 28 -5.12 14.92 -9.26
N LEU A 29 -4.57 14.65 -10.44
CA LEU A 29 -3.14 14.37 -10.62
C LEU A 29 -2.25 15.52 -10.16
N LYS A 30 -2.69 16.75 -10.34
CA LYS A 30 -2.00 17.96 -9.88
C LYS A 30 -1.86 18.09 -8.36
N GLU A 31 -2.76 17.41 -7.62
CA GLU A 31 -2.76 17.40 -6.15
C GLU A 31 -1.91 16.26 -5.58
N TYR A 32 -1.52 15.32 -6.43
CA TYR A 32 -0.75 14.14 -6.03
C TYR A 32 0.72 14.51 -5.88
N ILE A 33 1.21 14.49 -4.63
CA ILE A 33 2.57 14.88 -4.25
C ILE A 33 3.52 13.70 -4.46
N GLY A 34 4.75 13.96 -4.88
CA GLY A 34 5.78 12.96 -5.15
C GLY A 34 5.51 12.10 -6.39
N GLN A 35 6.26 11.02 -6.55
CA GLN A 35 6.11 10.05 -7.66
C GLN A 35 6.17 10.70 -9.05
N ASP A 36 7.03 11.71 -9.28
CA ASP A 36 7.00 12.57 -10.47
C ASP A 36 7.08 11.80 -11.79
N LYS A 37 7.93 10.76 -11.86
CA LYS A 37 8.02 9.91 -13.06
C LYS A 37 6.73 9.13 -13.35
N VAL A 38 5.99 8.75 -12.31
CA VAL A 38 4.70 8.06 -12.45
C VAL A 38 3.64 9.04 -12.92
N LYS A 39 3.61 10.25 -12.33
CA LYS A 39 2.70 11.33 -12.72
C LYS A 39 2.89 11.74 -14.17
N GLU A 40 4.12 11.95 -14.60
CA GLU A 40 4.45 12.33 -15.98
C GLU A 40 3.94 11.30 -16.99
N LYS A 41 4.20 10.00 -16.73
CA LYS A 41 3.71 8.92 -17.58
C LYS A 41 2.19 8.88 -17.63
N LEU A 42 1.52 8.94 -16.46
CA LEU A 42 0.06 8.93 -16.39
C LEU A 42 -0.56 10.12 -17.12
N ASP A 43 -0.02 11.32 -16.95
CA ASP A 43 -0.51 12.53 -17.62
C ASP A 43 -0.47 12.37 -19.15
N ILE A 44 0.63 11.84 -19.69
CA ILE A 44 0.77 11.57 -21.12
C ILE A 44 -0.28 10.54 -21.59
N PHE A 45 -0.42 9.42 -20.90
CA PHE A 45 -1.33 8.35 -21.30
C PHE A 45 -2.80 8.77 -21.20
N ILE A 46 -3.18 9.48 -20.14
CA ILE A 46 -4.53 10.00 -19.95
C ILE A 46 -4.87 11.01 -21.05
N LYS A 47 -4.01 12.00 -21.32
CA LYS A 47 -4.21 12.99 -22.38
C LYS A 47 -4.29 12.35 -23.76
N SER A 48 -3.47 11.34 -24.02
CA SER A 48 -3.51 10.59 -25.26
C SER A 48 -4.82 9.83 -25.43
N SER A 49 -5.31 9.13 -24.40
CA SER A 49 -6.59 8.43 -24.39
C SER A 49 -7.74 9.40 -24.66
N LEU A 50 -7.80 10.53 -23.94
CA LEU A 50 -8.81 11.55 -24.12
C LEU A 50 -8.80 12.15 -25.55
N SER A 51 -7.62 12.39 -26.11
CA SER A 51 -7.47 12.91 -27.48
C SER A 51 -8.01 11.94 -28.54
N ARG A 52 -7.80 10.65 -28.37
CA ARG A 52 -8.30 9.60 -29.24
C ARG A 52 -9.77 9.22 -28.98
N LYS A 53 -10.34 9.67 -27.86
CA LYS A 53 -11.66 9.26 -27.36
C LYS A 53 -11.79 7.74 -27.18
N GLU A 54 -10.72 7.13 -26.72
CA GLU A 54 -10.61 5.70 -26.42
C GLU A 54 -10.37 5.48 -24.93
N PRO A 55 -10.80 4.33 -24.36
CA PRO A 55 -10.40 3.98 -23.00
C PRO A 55 -8.88 3.96 -22.84
N LEU A 56 -8.39 4.25 -21.64
CA LEU A 56 -7.00 4.10 -21.30
C LEU A 56 -6.61 2.61 -21.35
N ASP A 57 -5.39 2.31 -21.79
CA ASP A 57 -4.85 0.96 -21.67
C ASP A 57 -4.88 0.47 -20.22
N HIS A 58 -4.95 -0.85 -20.03
CA HIS A 58 -4.95 -1.43 -18.69
C HIS A 58 -3.67 -1.08 -17.93
N VAL A 59 -3.82 -0.67 -16.67
CA VAL A 59 -2.75 -0.14 -15.81
C VAL A 59 -2.46 -1.09 -14.65
N LEU A 60 -1.21 -1.46 -14.44
CA LEU A 60 -0.75 -2.19 -13.25
C LEU A 60 0.04 -1.25 -12.33
N LEU A 61 -0.47 -1.05 -11.11
CA LEU A 61 0.18 -0.30 -10.05
C LEU A 61 0.90 -1.25 -9.11
N GLN A 62 2.23 -1.14 -9.02
CA GLN A 62 3.06 -2.01 -8.18
C GLN A 62 3.71 -1.20 -7.07
N GLY A 63 3.98 -1.83 -5.94
CA GLY A 63 4.76 -1.23 -4.85
C GLY A 63 4.23 -1.57 -3.47
N PRO A 64 4.99 -1.25 -2.42
CA PRO A 64 4.62 -1.47 -1.03
C PRO A 64 3.21 -0.95 -0.68
N PRO A 65 2.58 -1.47 0.38
CA PRO A 65 1.29 -0.96 0.84
C PRO A 65 1.42 0.49 1.35
N GLY A 66 0.31 1.25 1.33
CA GLY A 66 0.27 2.61 1.88
C GLY A 66 0.83 3.72 0.98
N LEU A 67 1.27 3.41 -0.27
CA LEU A 67 1.86 4.39 -1.21
C LEU A 67 0.83 5.12 -2.10
N GLY A 68 -0.47 4.85 -1.94
CA GLY A 68 -1.51 5.56 -2.69
C GLY A 68 -1.95 4.90 -4.00
N LYS A 69 -1.80 3.57 -4.17
CA LYS A 69 -2.28 2.84 -5.37
C LYS A 69 -3.78 3.04 -5.59
N THR A 70 -4.59 2.87 -4.55
CA THR A 70 -6.05 3.12 -4.59
C THR A 70 -6.37 4.58 -4.90
N THR A 71 -5.58 5.51 -4.37
CA THR A 71 -5.73 6.95 -4.66
C THR A 71 -5.47 7.25 -6.14
N LEU A 72 -4.39 6.68 -6.70
CA LEU A 72 -4.07 6.85 -8.12
C LEU A 72 -5.16 6.26 -9.03
N SER A 73 -5.76 5.11 -8.69
CA SER A 73 -6.86 4.55 -9.48
C SER A 73 -8.07 5.49 -9.52
N THR A 74 -8.38 6.13 -8.39
CA THR A 74 -9.45 7.15 -8.33
C THR A 74 -9.11 8.40 -9.13
N ILE A 75 -7.85 8.86 -9.06
CA ILE A 75 -7.36 9.99 -9.86
C ILE A 75 -7.48 9.67 -11.36
N ILE A 76 -7.07 8.48 -11.80
CA ILE A 76 -7.20 8.06 -13.21
C ILE A 76 -8.66 8.18 -13.67
N ALA A 77 -9.62 7.67 -12.91
CA ALA A 77 -11.03 7.75 -13.25
C ALA A 77 -11.53 9.20 -13.29
N ASN A 78 -11.12 10.03 -12.33
CA ASN A 78 -11.49 11.44 -12.29
C ASN A 78 -10.92 12.21 -13.48
N GLU A 79 -9.64 12.03 -13.82
CA GLU A 79 -9.00 12.68 -14.96
C GLU A 79 -9.61 12.26 -16.30
N LEU A 80 -10.04 10.99 -16.42
CA LEU A 80 -10.78 10.48 -17.58
C LEU A 80 -12.25 10.92 -17.61
N GLY A 81 -12.81 11.40 -16.49
CA GLY A 81 -14.22 11.81 -16.39
C GLY A 81 -15.21 10.63 -16.42
N VAL A 82 -14.80 9.44 -15.93
CA VAL A 82 -15.57 8.20 -15.95
C VAL A 82 -15.82 7.66 -14.53
N ASN A 83 -16.71 6.66 -14.41
CA ASN A 83 -16.94 6.04 -13.12
C ASN A 83 -15.82 5.04 -12.77
N ILE A 84 -15.63 4.83 -11.47
CA ILE A 84 -14.74 3.79 -10.95
C ILE A 84 -15.54 2.74 -10.17
N ARG A 85 -15.30 1.47 -10.49
CA ARG A 85 -15.74 0.34 -9.68
C ARG A 85 -14.55 -0.21 -8.92
N VAL A 86 -14.66 -0.24 -7.60
CA VAL A 86 -13.57 -0.70 -6.71
C VAL A 86 -13.91 -2.08 -6.16
N THR A 87 -12.96 -3.00 -6.23
CA THR A 87 -13.02 -4.32 -5.63
C THR A 87 -11.61 -4.79 -5.23
N SER A 88 -11.49 -5.98 -4.67
CA SER A 88 -10.20 -6.58 -4.33
C SER A 88 -10.11 -8.02 -4.81
N GLY A 89 -8.89 -8.54 -5.01
CA GLY A 89 -8.67 -9.93 -5.40
C GLY A 89 -9.38 -10.92 -4.47
N PRO A 90 -9.21 -10.82 -3.14
CA PRO A 90 -9.91 -11.68 -2.19
C PRO A 90 -11.45 -11.60 -2.22
N ALA A 91 -12.02 -10.48 -2.64
CA ALA A 91 -13.47 -10.31 -2.71
C ALA A 91 -14.09 -10.97 -3.95
N ILE A 92 -13.28 -11.35 -4.93
CA ILE A 92 -13.73 -12.04 -6.14
C ILE A 92 -13.42 -13.53 -5.98
N GLU A 93 -14.35 -14.26 -5.39
CA GLU A 93 -14.15 -15.68 -5.11
C GLU A 93 -14.45 -16.56 -6.30
N ARG A 94 -15.44 -16.19 -7.10
CA ARG A 94 -15.96 -17.00 -8.21
C ARG A 94 -15.98 -16.24 -9.53
N PRO A 95 -15.89 -16.96 -10.66
CA PRO A 95 -16.09 -16.40 -12.00
C PRO A 95 -17.34 -15.55 -12.15
N SER A 96 -18.45 -15.95 -11.52
CA SER A 96 -19.73 -15.22 -11.54
C SER A 96 -19.65 -13.84 -10.88
N ASP A 97 -18.81 -13.69 -9.87
CA ASP A 97 -18.67 -12.42 -9.14
C ASP A 97 -18.00 -11.39 -10.05
N LEU A 98 -16.93 -11.79 -10.74
CA LEU A 98 -16.26 -10.95 -11.74
C LEU A 98 -17.17 -10.67 -12.94
N ALA A 99 -17.87 -11.67 -13.47
CA ALA A 99 -18.79 -11.49 -14.58
C ALA A 99 -19.88 -10.47 -14.27
N SER A 100 -20.44 -10.52 -13.06
CA SER A 100 -21.43 -9.53 -12.60
C SER A 100 -20.86 -8.11 -12.54
N ILE A 101 -19.58 -7.95 -12.16
CA ILE A 101 -18.94 -6.64 -12.15
C ILE A 101 -18.75 -6.13 -13.59
N LEU A 102 -18.17 -6.96 -14.46
CA LEU A 102 -17.80 -6.58 -15.83
C LEU A 102 -19.02 -6.24 -16.71
N THR A 103 -20.12 -6.99 -16.59
CA THR A 103 -21.36 -6.73 -17.36
C THR A 103 -22.09 -5.45 -16.96
N ASN A 104 -21.76 -4.86 -15.81
CA ASN A 104 -22.33 -3.60 -15.34
C ASN A 104 -21.43 -2.37 -15.61
N LEU A 105 -20.26 -2.55 -16.23
CA LEU A 105 -19.38 -1.44 -16.63
C LEU A 105 -19.95 -0.76 -17.89
N LYS A 106 -19.78 0.55 -17.97
CA LYS A 106 -20.08 1.35 -19.14
C LYS A 106 -18.79 1.61 -19.92
N TYR A 107 -18.94 2.07 -21.15
CA TYR A 107 -17.82 2.44 -22.00
C TYR A 107 -16.90 3.45 -21.31
N GLY A 108 -15.61 3.10 -21.22
CA GLY A 108 -14.58 3.90 -20.60
C GLY A 108 -14.47 3.79 -19.08
N ASP A 109 -15.40 3.14 -18.38
CA ASP A 109 -15.34 3.00 -16.92
C ASP A 109 -14.04 2.33 -16.47
N VAL A 110 -13.63 2.66 -15.25
CA VAL A 110 -12.44 2.08 -14.59
C VAL A 110 -12.89 0.97 -13.64
N LEU A 111 -12.36 -0.24 -13.81
CA LEU A 111 -12.41 -1.29 -12.81
C LEU A 111 -11.09 -1.31 -12.04
N PHE A 112 -11.13 -1.04 -10.75
CA PHE A 112 -9.98 -1.17 -9.87
C PHE A 112 -10.05 -2.45 -9.05
N ILE A 113 -8.99 -3.27 -9.13
CA ILE A 113 -8.83 -4.49 -8.35
C ILE A 113 -7.59 -4.37 -7.48
N ASP A 114 -7.79 -4.19 -6.17
CA ASP A 114 -6.68 -4.20 -5.21
C ASP A 114 -6.23 -5.64 -4.92
N GLU A 115 -4.95 -5.82 -4.55
CA GLU A 115 -4.36 -7.14 -4.29
C GLU A 115 -4.65 -8.16 -5.42
N ILE A 116 -4.55 -7.71 -6.70
CA ILE A 116 -4.92 -8.50 -7.89
C ILE A 116 -4.16 -9.84 -7.97
N HIS A 117 -2.98 -9.95 -7.35
CA HIS A 117 -2.20 -11.20 -7.25
C HIS A 117 -2.88 -12.28 -6.40
N ARG A 118 -3.96 -11.95 -5.67
CA ARG A 118 -4.73 -12.88 -4.84
C ARG A 118 -5.98 -13.44 -5.54
N ILE A 119 -6.20 -13.07 -6.78
CA ILE A 119 -7.27 -13.67 -7.61
C ILE A 119 -6.94 -15.13 -7.86
N ASN A 120 -7.93 -16.01 -7.73
CA ASN A 120 -7.77 -17.41 -8.07
C ASN A 120 -7.69 -17.62 -9.60
N ARG A 121 -7.10 -18.73 -10.01
CA ARG A 121 -6.84 -19.02 -11.42
C ARG A 121 -8.08 -19.03 -12.31
N SER A 122 -9.22 -19.53 -11.83
CA SER A 122 -10.45 -19.61 -12.62
C SER A 122 -11.07 -18.24 -12.90
N VAL A 123 -10.87 -17.28 -11.98
CA VAL A 123 -11.26 -15.87 -12.18
C VAL A 123 -10.26 -15.16 -13.09
N GLU A 124 -8.99 -15.47 -12.95
CA GLU A 124 -7.92 -14.89 -13.78
C GLU A 124 -8.09 -15.24 -15.27
N GLU A 125 -8.52 -16.47 -15.58
CA GLU A 125 -8.79 -16.92 -16.96
C GLU A 125 -9.91 -16.09 -17.63
N ILE A 126 -10.91 -15.64 -16.88
CA ILE A 126 -11.95 -14.73 -17.38
C ILE A 126 -11.38 -13.33 -17.65
N LEU A 127 -10.48 -12.85 -16.81
CA LEU A 127 -9.82 -11.56 -17.04
C LEU A 127 -9.06 -11.52 -18.35
N TYR A 128 -8.47 -12.62 -18.79
CA TYR A 128 -7.71 -12.64 -20.05
C TYR A 128 -8.58 -12.24 -21.26
N SER A 129 -9.72 -12.88 -21.45
CA SER A 129 -10.65 -12.58 -22.54
C SER A 129 -11.29 -11.20 -22.38
N ALA A 130 -11.62 -10.84 -21.15
CA ALA A 130 -12.21 -9.54 -20.84
C ALA A 130 -11.26 -8.36 -21.10
N MET A 131 -9.96 -8.52 -20.87
CA MET A 131 -8.94 -7.47 -21.09
C MET A 131 -8.54 -7.37 -22.58
N GLU A 132 -8.45 -8.48 -23.27
CA GLU A 132 -7.91 -8.53 -24.64
C GLU A 132 -9.01 -8.30 -25.69
N ASP A 133 -10.11 -9.05 -25.59
CA ASP A 133 -11.19 -9.06 -26.57
C ASP A 133 -12.46 -8.34 -26.12
N PHE A 134 -12.54 -7.91 -24.87
CA PHE A 134 -13.76 -7.36 -24.25
C PHE A 134 -14.96 -8.30 -24.37
N VAL A 135 -14.74 -9.57 -24.07
CA VAL A 135 -15.77 -10.62 -24.09
C VAL A 135 -15.72 -11.48 -22.83
N LEU A 136 -16.87 -12.05 -22.49
CA LEU A 136 -17.04 -13.06 -21.46
C LEU A 136 -17.56 -14.34 -22.08
N ASP A 137 -16.81 -15.43 -21.89
CA ASP A 137 -17.30 -16.77 -22.25
C ASP A 137 -17.82 -17.45 -20.98
N ILE A 138 -19.15 -17.62 -20.88
CA ILE A 138 -19.83 -18.23 -19.73
C ILE A 138 -20.34 -19.61 -20.15
N ILE A 139 -19.94 -20.63 -19.36
CA ILE A 139 -20.48 -22.00 -19.54
C ILE A 139 -21.78 -22.14 -18.77
N VAL A 140 -22.86 -22.34 -19.46
CA VAL A 140 -24.19 -22.56 -18.89
C VAL A 140 -24.60 -24.04 -19.05
N GLY A 141 -25.01 -24.66 -17.95
CA GLY A 141 -25.34 -26.09 -17.91
C GLY A 141 -24.24 -26.96 -17.32
N LYS A 142 -24.50 -28.26 -17.25
CA LYS A 142 -23.56 -29.28 -16.74
C LYS A 142 -23.45 -30.46 -17.69
N GLY A 143 -22.29 -31.08 -17.76
CA GLY A 143 -22.01 -32.27 -18.55
C GLY A 143 -22.01 -32.01 -20.06
N PRO A 144 -22.33 -33.03 -20.90
CA PRO A 144 -22.22 -32.95 -22.36
C PRO A 144 -23.09 -31.89 -23.03
N ASN A 145 -24.14 -31.42 -22.34
CA ASN A 145 -25.06 -30.40 -22.83
C ASN A 145 -24.71 -28.98 -22.36
N ALA A 146 -23.54 -28.76 -21.76
CA ALA A 146 -23.08 -27.44 -21.41
C ALA A 146 -22.84 -26.60 -22.69
N GLN A 147 -23.40 -25.40 -22.71
CA GLN A 147 -23.24 -24.45 -23.82
C GLN A 147 -22.37 -23.28 -23.35
N SER A 148 -21.43 -22.86 -24.20
CA SER A 148 -20.70 -21.61 -23.99
C SER A 148 -21.51 -20.47 -24.60
N ILE A 149 -21.80 -19.46 -23.77
CA ILE A 149 -22.44 -18.21 -24.19
C ILE A 149 -21.36 -17.14 -24.15
N ARG A 150 -21.15 -16.45 -25.28
CA ARG A 150 -20.27 -15.29 -25.38
C ARG A 150 -21.09 -14.03 -25.20
N ILE A 151 -20.64 -13.19 -24.27
CA ILE A 151 -21.22 -11.87 -23.93
C ILE A 151 -20.20 -10.79 -24.27
N ASP A 152 -20.56 -9.88 -25.16
CA ASP A 152 -19.74 -8.70 -25.44
C ASP A 152 -19.77 -7.73 -24.25
N LEU A 153 -18.61 -7.17 -23.90
CA LEU A 153 -18.44 -6.18 -22.84
C LEU A 153 -18.19 -4.80 -23.45
N GLU A 154 -18.66 -3.78 -22.78
CA GLU A 154 -18.22 -2.43 -23.08
C GLU A 154 -16.71 -2.30 -22.81
N LYS A 155 -16.00 -1.56 -23.66
CA LYS A 155 -14.57 -1.32 -23.45
C LYS A 155 -14.35 -0.54 -22.17
N PHE A 156 -13.48 -1.04 -21.31
CA PHE A 156 -13.17 -0.49 -19.99
C PHE A 156 -11.66 -0.47 -19.75
N THR A 157 -11.23 0.24 -18.71
CA THR A 157 -9.85 0.21 -18.23
C THR A 157 -9.76 -0.59 -16.94
N LEU A 158 -8.96 -1.66 -16.93
CA LEU A 158 -8.59 -2.35 -15.70
C LEU A 158 -7.39 -1.66 -15.06
N VAL A 159 -7.52 -1.24 -13.80
CA VAL A 159 -6.41 -0.81 -12.96
C VAL A 159 -6.18 -1.87 -11.89
N GLY A 160 -5.13 -2.67 -12.05
CA GLY A 160 -4.72 -3.66 -11.06
C GLY A 160 -3.72 -3.06 -10.07
N ALA A 161 -3.84 -3.38 -8.78
CA ALA A 161 -2.83 -3.03 -7.78
C ALA A 161 -2.25 -4.28 -7.13
N THR A 162 -0.94 -4.28 -6.91
CA THR A 162 -0.25 -5.39 -6.26
C THR A 162 0.91 -4.93 -5.38
N THR A 163 1.08 -5.57 -4.25
CA THR A 163 2.29 -5.46 -3.41
C THR A 163 3.34 -6.50 -3.78
N ARG A 164 2.97 -7.54 -4.53
CA ARG A 164 3.80 -8.70 -4.87
C ARG A 164 3.75 -8.99 -6.37
N SER A 165 4.42 -8.15 -7.17
CA SER A 165 4.40 -8.27 -8.64
C SER A 165 4.92 -9.62 -9.17
N GLY A 166 5.82 -10.27 -8.45
CA GLY A 166 6.33 -11.60 -8.79
C GLY A 166 5.32 -12.73 -8.61
N MET A 167 4.19 -12.51 -7.93
CA MET A 167 3.12 -13.49 -7.76
C MET A 167 2.05 -13.43 -8.87
N LEU A 168 2.06 -12.38 -9.69
CA LEU A 168 1.20 -12.31 -10.87
C LEU A 168 1.66 -13.31 -11.93
N SER A 169 0.71 -14.02 -12.52
CA SER A 169 1.01 -14.86 -13.67
C SER A 169 1.55 -14.02 -14.84
N ALA A 170 2.45 -14.60 -15.63
CA ALA A 170 2.98 -13.91 -16.80
C ALA A 170 1.87 -13.54 -17.80
N PRO A 171 0.87 -14.42 -18.10
CA PRO A 171 -0.22 -14.07 -19.00
C PRO A 171 -1.06 -12.87 -18.55
N LEU A 172 -1.35 -12.75 -17.24
CA LEU A 172 -2.08 -11.59 -16.73
C LEU A 172 -1.24 -10.32 -16.80
N ARG A 173 0.02 -10.40 -16.40
CA ARG A 173 0.93 -9.25 -16.40
C ARG A 173 1.14 -8.67 -17.79
N ASP A 174 1.29 -9.54 -18.81
CA ASP A 174 1.58 -9.13 -20.18
C ASP A 174 0.38 -8.42 -20.86
N ARG A 175 -0.82 -8.50 -20.27
CA ARG A 175 -2.02 -7.78 -20.72
C ARG A 175 -2.13 -6.36 -20.19
N PHE A 176 -1.27 -5.95 -19.28
CA PHE A 176 -1.20 -4.57 -18.84
C PHE A 176 -0.30 -3.76 -19.77
N GLY A 177 -0.90 -2.84 -20.53
CA GLY A 177 -0.16 -1.94 -21.42
C GLY A 177 0.69 -0.90 -20.67
N VAL A 178 0.29 -0.57 -19.43
CA VAL A 178 0.97 0.42 -18.60
C VAL A 178 1.34 -0.20 -17.25
N MET A 179 2.64 -0.27 -16.95
CA MET A 179 3.14 -0.73 -15.65
C MET A 179 3.82 0.41 -14.91
N LEU A 180 3.36 0.72 -13.70
CA LEU A 180 3.85 1.81 -12.88
C LEU A 180 4.27 1.30 -11.50
N SER A 181 5.52 1.55 -11.15
CA SER A 181 6.08 1.17 -9.85
C SER A 181 6.14 2.40 -8.94
N LEU A 182 5.45 2.32 -7.83
CA LEU A 182 5.47 3.32 -6.77
C LEU A 182 6.63 3.01 -5.82
N ASN A 183 7.41 4.03 -5.54
CA ASN A 183 8.51 3.96 -4.59
C ASN A 183 8.11 4.56 -3.25
N LEU A 184 8.89 4.27 -2.22
CA LEU A 184 8.76 4.96 -0.96
C LEU A 184 9.02 6.45 -1.16
N TYR A 185 8.33 7.26 -0.37
CA TYR A 185 8.45 8.71 -0.42
C TYR A 185 9.64 9.18 0.41
N GLU A 186 10.30 10.21 -0.10
CA GLU A 186 11.30 10.93 0.68
C GLU A 186 10.63 11.78 1.78
N ALA A 187 11.40 12.16 2.80
CA ALA A 187 10.87 12.92 3.93
C ALA A 187 10.27 14.27 3.50
N ASP A 188 10.84 14.93 2.49
CA ASP A 188 10.36 16.22 1.98
C ASP A 188 8.99 16.11 1.33
N ASP A 189 8.75 15.07 0.53
CA ASP A 189 7.45 14.79 -0.07
C ASP A 189 6.40 14.49 1.02
N LEU A 190 6.77 13.67 2.01
CA LEU A 190 5.88 13.36 3.15
C LEU A 190 5.58 14.59 4.00
N THR A 191 6.55 15.48 4.19
CA THR A 191 6.34 16.77 4.88
C THR A 191 5.28 17.59 4.16
N THR A 192 5.37 17.65 2.83
CA THR A 192 4.38 18.35 2.00
C THR A 192 3.00 17.70 2.10
N ILE A 193 2.92 16.36 2.11
CA ILE A 193 1.67 15.61 2.31
C ILE A 193 1.08 15.89 3.70
N ILE A 194 1.90 15.88 4.75
CA ILE A 194 1.48 16.16 6.13
C ILE A 194 0.91 17.57 6.24
N LYS A 195 1.60 18.58 5.72
CA LYS A 195 1.14 19.98 5.72
C LYS A 195 -0.19 20.15 4.97
N ARG A 196 -0.32 19.52 3.80
CA ARG A 196 -1.58 19.51 3.06
C ARG A 196 -2.70 18.84 3.86
N SER A 197 -2.43 17.70 4.47
CA SER A 197 -3.41 16.97 5.29
C SER A 197 -3.80 17.75 6.54
N ALA A 198 -2.85 18.39 7.20
CA ALA A 198 -3.08 19.29 8.34
C ALA A 198 -4.01 20.45 7.97
N GLY A 199 -3.77 21.10 6.83
CA GLY A 199 -4.65 22.17 6.33
C GLY A 199 -6.09 21.71 6.08
N ILE A 200 -6.28 20.51 5.50
CA ILE A 200 -7.62 19.94 5.28
C ILE A 200 -8.32 19.59 6.61
N LEU A 201 -7.56 19.15 7.60
CA LEU A 201 -8.05 18.79 8.94
C LEU A 201 -8.16 20.00 9.89
N ASN A 202 -7.87 21.21 9.41
CA ASN A 202 -7.82 22.45 10.21
C ASN A 202 -6.88 22.33 11.44
N ILE A 203 -5.68 21.78 11.20
CA ILE A 203 -4.62 21.64 12.19
C ILE A 203 -3.51 22.63 11.85
N GLU A 204 -3.07 23.42 12.81
CA GLU A 204 -1.89 24.25 12.68
C GLU A 204 -0.63 23.41 13.02
N ILE A 205 0.33 23.35 12.09
CA ILE A 205 1.57 22.58 12.24
C ILE A 205 2.76 23.39 11.71
N GLU A 206 3.86 23.38 12.45
CA GLU A 206 5.12 23.99 12.03
C GLU A 206 5.89 23.07 11.05
N ASP A 207 6.79 23.66 10.26
CA ASP A 207 7.50 22.94 9.20
C ASP A 207 8.44 21.85 9.76
N ASP A 208 9.13 22.14 10.82
CA ASP A 208 10.02 21.18 11.51
C ASP A 208 9.25 20.08 12.23
N ALA A 209 8.07 20.37 12.78
CA ALA A 209 7.16 19.36 13.33
C ALA A 209 6.65 18.41 12.24
N ALA A 210 6.24 18.95 11.09
CA ALA A 210 5.79 18.15 9.94
C ALA A 210 6.94 17.27 9.42
N TYR A 211 8.15 17.79 9.34
CA TYR A 211 9.34 17.05 8.94
C TYR A 211 9.69 15.93 9.94
N GLU A 212 9.59 16.19 11.25
CA GLU A 212 9.84 15.18 12.28
C GLU A 212 8.84 14.00 12.19
N ILE A 213 7.56 14.29 11.93
CA ILE A 213 6.56 13.25 11.67
C ILE A 213 6.88 12.49 10.37
N ALA A 214 7.27 13.22 9.31
CA ALA A 214 7.62 12.64 8.02
C ALA A 214 8.76 11.62 8.12
N LYS A 215 9.83 11.95 8.82
CA LYS A 215 10.99 11.06 9.05
C LYS A 215 10.59 9.72 9.65
N ARG A 216 9.63 9.71 10.59
CA ARG A 216 9.19 8.50 11.28
C ARG A 216 8.07 7.75 10.55
N SER A 217 7.66 8.23 9.36
CA SER A 217 6.54 7.68 8.59
C SER A 217 6.92 6.53 7.65
N ARG A 218 8.12 5.98 7.77
CA ARG A 218 8.60 4.82 6.99
C ARG A 218 8.44 4.97 5.47
N GLY A 219 8.52 6.18 4.95
CA GLY A 219 8.35 6.45 3.51
C GLY A 219 6.93 6.27 2.98
N THR A 220 5.89 6.22 3.84
CA THR A 220 4.52 5.97 3.39
C THR A 220 3.53 7.05 3.82
N PRO A 221 2.74 7.61 2.87
CA PRO A 221 1.72 8.61 3.18
C PRO A 221 0.65 8.14 4.18
N ARG A 222 0.30 6.86 4.17
CA ARG A 222 -0.67 6.29 5.11
C ARG A 222 -0.19 6.42 6.56
N ILE A 223 1.07 6.03 6.83
CA ILE A 223 1.66 6.15 8.17
C ILE A 223 1.80 7.62 8.54
N ALA A 224 2.24 8.48 7.62
CA ALA A 224 2.37 9.92 7.85
C ALA A 224 1.05 10.54 8.33
N ASN A 225 -0.05 10.22 7.66
CA ASN A 225 -1.38 10.70 8.04
C ASN A 225 -1.86 10.13 9.39
N ARG A 226 -1.55 8.87 9.70
CA ARG A 226 -1.86 8.27 11.00
C ARG A 226 -1.10 8.97 12.12
N LEU A 227 0.20 9.17 11.94
CA LEU A 227 1.04 9.86 12.93
C LEU A 227 0.57 11.29 13.14
N LEU A 228 0.27 12.03 12.06
CA LEU A 228 -0.29 13.37 12.15
C LEU A 228 -1.56 13.41 13.02
N LYS A 229 -2.50 12.48 12.81
CA LYS A 229 -3.73 12.42 13.60
C LYS A 229 -3.46 12.15 15.08
N ARG A 230 -2.53 11.24 15.41
CA ARG A 230 -2.19 10.92 16.81
C ARG A 230 -1.46 12.06 17.50
N VAL A 231 -0.53 12.71 16.80
CA VAL A 231 0.15 13.91 17.33
C VAL A 231 -0.84 15.05 17.51
N ARG A 232 -1.81 15.23 16.60
CA ARG A 232 -2.93 16.17 16.79
C ARG A 232 -3.72 15.86 18.07
N ASP A 233 -4.09 14.59 18.29
CA ASP A 233 -4.86 14.20 19.47
C ASP A 233 -4.09 14.51 20.76
N TYR A 234 -2.76 14.30 20.76
CA TYR A 234 -1.87 14.72 21.84
C TYR A 234 -1.87 16.24 22.02
N ALA A 235 -1.74 17.00 20.93
CA ALA A 235 -1.69 18.46 20.96
C ALA A 235 -2.98 19.07 21.54
N ILE A 236 -4.15 18.53 21.15
CA ILE A 236 -5.46 18.98 21.64
C ILE A 236 -5.57 18.82 23.16
N VAL A 237 -5.06 17.72 23.72
CA VAL A 237 -5.19 17.39 25.15
C VAL A 237 -4.15 18.09 26.00
N ARG A 238 -2.96 18.27 25.50
CA ARG A 238 -1.79 18.71 26.28
C ARG A 238 -1.31 20.12 25.98
N LYS A 239 -1.65 20.70 24.82
CA LYS A 239 -1.13 21.96 24.29
C LYS A 239 -2.24 22.80 23.62
N ASP A 240 -1.87 23.96 23.10
CA ASP A 240 -2.80 24.96 22.54
C ASP A 240 -3.17 24.74 21.06
N ARG A 241 -3.35 23.50 20.62
CA ARG A 241 -3.77 23.12 19.26
C ARG A 241 -2.76 23.31 18.13
N ILE A 242 -1.61 23.92 18.37
CA ILE A 242 -0.52 24.04 17.42
C ILE A 242 0.43 22.85 17.61
N ILE A 243 0.81 22.21 16.52
CA ILE A 243 1.84 21.17 16.53
C ILE A 243 3.17 21.82 16.21
N ASP A 244 3.91 22.19 17.25
CA ASP A 244 5.31 22.60 17.17
C ASP A 244 6.25 21.38 17.20
N TYR A 245 7.55 21.61 16.99
CA TYR A 245 8.57 20.56 17.02
C TYR A 245 8.55 19.75 18.32
N GLN A 246 8.43 20.43 19.46
CA GLN A 246 8.45 19.77 20.77
C GLN A 246 7.19 18.91 20.97
N THR A 247 6.03 19.43 20.60
CA THR A 247 4.75 18.69 20.63
C THR A 247 4.79 17.44 19.76
N SER A 248 5.41 17.55 18.57
CA SER A 248 5.54 16.39 17.67
C SER A 248 6.44 15.31 18.31
N LYS A 249 7.56 15.67 18.91
CA LYS A 249 8.47 14.73 19.61
C LYS A 249 7.80 14.05 20.81
N GLU A 250 7.11 14.83 21.64
CA GLU A 250 6.41 14.30 22.81
C GLU A 250 5.28 13.36 22.41
N GLY A 251 4.48 13.73 21.39
CA GLY A 251 3.42 12.89 20.86
C GLY A 251 3.93 11.57 20.26
N LEU A 252 5.01 11.63 19.47
CA LEU A 252 5.64 10.44 18.89
C LEU A 252 6.31 9.56 19.96
N SER A 253 6.90 10.17 21.01
CA SER A 253 7.45 9.45 22.16
C SER A 253 6.37 8.74 22.97
N LEU A 254 5.19 9.38 23.17
CA LEU A 254 4.05 8.73 23.82
C LEU A 254 3.55 7.51 23.04
N LEU A 255 3.69 7.51 21.71
CA LEU A 255 3.37 6.39 20.85
C LEU A 255 4.50 5.33 20.79
N GLU A 256 5.58 5.54 21.54
CA GLU A 256 6.76 4.67 21.59
C GLU A 256 7.40 4.45 20.21
N ILE A 257 7.34 5.47 19.35
CA ILE A 257 7.92 5.47 18.01
C ILE A 257 9.26 6.18 18.04
N ASP A 258 10.32 5.48 17.72
CA ASP A 258 11.68 6.01 17.74
C ASP A 258 12.02 6.90 16.52
N GLU A 259 13.26 7.40 16.47
CA GLU A 259 13.74 8.30 15.40
C GLU A 259 13.74 7.66 14.00
N MET A 260 13.77 6.33 13.92
CA MET A 260 13.68 5.56 12.68
C MET A 260 12.25 5.10 12.36
N GLY A 261 11.26 5.53 13.15
CA GLY A 261 9.87 5.08 12.98
C GLY A 261 9.63 3.64 13.45
N LEU A 262 10.51 3.08 14.28
CA LEU A 262 10.35 1.76 14.86
C LEU A 262 9.49 1.83 16.13
N ASP A 263 8.61 0.86 16.28
CA ASP A 263 7.79 0.71 17.49
C ASP A 263 8.36 -0.35 18.45
N THR A 264 7.66 -0.55 19.56
CA THR A 264 8.04 -1.53 20.59
C THR A 264 8.17 -2.95 20.08
N MET A 265 7.39 -3.34 19.06
CA MET A 265 7.44 -4.70 18.53
C MET A 265 8.62 -4.90 17.58
N ASP A 266 8.97 -3.89 16.76
CA ASP A 266 10.21 -3.90 15.98
C ASP A 266 11.41 -4.05 16.91
N LYS A 267 11.45 -3.23 17.98
CA LYS A 267 12.49 -3.30 19.01
C LYS A 267 12.53 -4.68 19.67
N LYS A 268 11.37 -5.26 19.99
CA LYS A 268 11.29 -6.59 20.59
C LYS A 268 11.90 -7.65 19.68
N ILE A 269 11.63 -7.63 18.38
CA ILE A 269 12.22 -8.56 17.42
C ILE A 269 13.75 -8.43 17.42
N VAL A 270 14.26 -7.21 17.27
CA VAL A 270 15.71 -6.95 17.23
C VAL A 270 16.39 -7.37 18.53
N MET A 271 15.82 -6.98 19.69
CA MET A 271 16.38 -7.33 21.00
C MET A 271 16.35 -8.85 21.25
N THR A 272 15.26 -9.52 20.89
CA THR A 272 15.18 -10.99 20.99
C THR A 272 16.25 -11.68 20.15
N MET A 273 16.50 -11.21 18.93
CA MET A 273 17.56 -11.74 18.07
C MET A 273 18.95 -11.49 18.68
N TYR A 274 19.16 -10.34 19.28
CA TYR A 274 20.42 -9.98 19.94
C TYR A 274 20.66 -10.83 21.19
N GLU A 275 19.72 -10.79 22.14
CA GLU A 275 19.90 -11.38 23.48
C GLU A 275 19.88 -12.89 23.47
N ASN A 276 19.01 -13.52 22.68
CA ASN A 276 18.82 -14.96 22.68
C ASN A 276 19.63 -15.70 21.62
N PHE A 277 20.05 -15.00 20.56
CA PHE A 277 20.67 -15.63 19.39
C PHE A 277 21.95 -14.93 18.90
N ASN A 278 22.52 -14.06 19.69
CA ASN A 278 23.75 -13.28 19.36
C ASN A 278 23.67 -12.58 18.00
N GLY A 279 22.46 -12.06 17.63
CA GLY A 279 22.23 -11.41 16.35
C GLY A 279 21.97 -12.34 15.16
N GLY A 280 21.92 -13.64 15.37
CA GLY A 280 21.62 -14.64 14.35
C GLY A 280 22.84 -15.35 13.76
N PRO A 281 22.66 -16.24 12.77
CA PRO A 281 21.44 -16.45 11.96
C PRO A 281 20.34 -17.22 12.70
N VAL A 282 19.09 -16.74 12.60
CA VAL A 282 17.93 -17.36 13.26
C VAL A 282 16.74 -17.47 12.29
N GLY A 283 16.04 -18.61 12.33
CA GLY A 283 14.86 -18.87 11.50
C GLY A 283 13.63 -18.06 11.96
N VAL A 284 12.70 -17.76 11.04
CA VAL A 284 11.47 -17.04 11.38
C VAL A 284 10.64 -17.74 12.44
N ASP A 285 10.53 -19.08 12.37
CA ASP A 285 9.79 -19.89 13.36
C ASP A 285 10.34 -19.71 14.76
N THR A 286 11.68 -19.63 14.89
CA THR A 286 12.36 -19.42 16.17
C THR A 286 12.14 -18.01 16.70
N ILE A 287 12.20 -16.99 15.82
CA ILE A 287 11.87 -15.61 16.19
C ILE A 287 10.41 -15.52 16.65
N ALA A 288 9.49 -16.14 15.92
CA ALA A 288 8.07 -16.18 16.24
C ALA A 288 7.80 -16.82 17.61
N ALA A 289 8.37 -18.00 17.85
CA ALA A 289 8.24 -18.69 19.14
C ALA A 289 8.79 -17.86 20.30
N SER A 290 9.91 -17.14 20.09
CA SER A 290 10.56 -16.35 21.14
C SER A 290 9.87 -15.00 21.38
N THR A 291 9.24 -14.41 20.36
CA THR A 291 8.55 -13.11 20.46
C THR A 291 7.07 -13.23 20.74
N GLY A 292 6.46 -14.39 20.48
CA GLY A 292 5.01 -14.59 20.52
C GLY A 292 4.27 -13.94 19.36
N ILE A 293 4.98 -13.62 18.25
CA ILE A 293 4.41 -13.05 17.03
C ILE A 293 4.29 -14.15 15.99
N GLU A 294 3.21 -14.21 15.25
CA GLU A 294 3.03 -15.20 14.18
C GLU A 294 4.06 -15.01 13.04
N ASN A 295 4.53 -16.11 12.45
CA ASN A 295 5.50 -16.11 11.35
C ASN A 295 5.11 -15.18 10.20
N VAL A 296 3.86 -15.32 9.74
CA VAL A 296 3.32 -14.51 8.63
C VAL A 296 3.35 -13.02 8.99
N THR A 297 3.04 -12.69 10.23
CA THR A 297 3.08 -11.30 10.72
C THR A 297 4.52 -10.76 10.74
N ILE A 298 5.49 -11.57 11.14
CA ILE A 298 6.91 -11.16 11.09
C ILE A 298 7.30 -10.88 9.64
N GLU A 299 7.02 -11.80 8.72
CA GLU A 299 7.45 -11.72 7.32
C GLU A 299 6.74 -10.63 6.51
N ASP A 300 5.47 -10.39 6.78
CA ASP A 300 4.67 -9.45 5.99
C ASP A 300 4.60 -8.03 6.59
N VAL A 301 4.79 -7.89 7.91
CA VAL A 301 4.57 -6.61 8.61
C VAL A 301 5.86 -5.99 9.16
N TYR A 302 6.71 -6.78 9.80
CA TYR A 302 7.89 -6.25 10.50
C TYR A 302 9.16 -6.34 9.67
N GLU A 303 9.47 -7.50 9.15
CA GLU A 303 10.70 -7.78 8.42
C GLU A 303 10.92 -6.88 7.20
N PRO A 304 9.89 -6.53 6.37
CA PRO A 304 10.11 -5.71 5.18
C PRO A 304 10.75 -4.36 5.51
N TYR A 305 10.29 -3.69 6.57
CA TYR A 305 10.85 -2.41 6.95
C TYR A 305 12.24 -2.56 7.58
N LEU A 306 12.45 -3.55 8.42
CA LEU A 306 13.76 -3.83 9.04
C LEU A 306 14.83 -4.20 8.00
N LEU A 307 14.45 -4.91 6.93
CA LEU A 307 15.31 -5.18 5.77
C LEU A 307 15.63 -3.89 5.00
N GLN A 308 14.61 -3.06 4.76
CA GLN A 308 14.74 -1.81 4.00
C GLN A 308 15.70 -0.82 4.65
N ILE A 309 15.61 -0.63 5.98
CA ILE A 309 16.53 0.25 6.72
C ILE A 309 17.88 -0.42 7.01
N GLY A 310 18.05 -1.65 6.54
CA GLY A 310 19.26 -2.42 6.70
C GLY A 310 19.55 -2.82 8.14
N PHE A 311 18.52 -3.10 8.95
CA PHE A 311 18.68 -3.64 10.31
C PHE A 311 18.74 -5.16 10.31
N LEU A 312 18.06 -5.77 9.36
CA LEU A 312 18.10 -7.21 9.11
C LEU A 312 18.74 -7.52 7.76
N SER A 313 19.27 -8.72 7.65
CA SER A 313 19.65 -9.33 6.37
C SER A 313 19.19 -10.78 6.34
N ARG A 314 18.74 -11.25 5.17
CA ARG A 314 18.36 -12.65 4.94
C ARG A 314 19.57 -13.44 4.47
N THR A 315 19.80 -14.60 5.08
CA THR A 315 20.80 -15.57 4.65
C THR A 315 20.13 -16.94 4.42
N PRO A 316 20.79 -17.89 3.73
CA PRO A 316 20.25 -19.26 3.62
C PRO A 316 20.00 -19.97 4.96
N ARG A 317 20.66 -19.52 6.04
CA ARG A 317 20.53 -20.10 7.39
C ARG A 317 19.49 -19.37 8.26
N GLY A 318 18.98 -18.22 7.81
CA GLY A 318 18.03 -17.41 8.58
C GLY A 318 18.33 -15.91 8.53
N ARG A 319 17.72 -15.17 9.43
CA ARG A 319 17.86 -13.72 9.58
C ARG A 319 19.04 -13.39 10.48
N ILE A 320 19.79 -12.35 10.12
CA ILE A 320 20.88 -11.81 10.93
C ILE A 320 20.68 -10.31 11.15
N LEU A 321 21.07 -9.83 12.31
CA LEU A 321 21.19 -8.40 12.59
C LEU A 321 22.42 -7.82 11.88
N THR A 322 22.28 -6.61 11.36
CA THR A 322 23.39 -5.89 10.72
C THR A 322 24.05 -4.91 11.68
N ARG A 323 25.21 -4.40 11.33
CA ARG A 323 25.90 -3.34 12.10
C ARG A 323 25.00 -2.11 12.36
N ASN A 324 24.08 -1.79 11.45
CA ASN A 324 23.15 -0.66 11.61
C ASN A 324 22.22 -0.87 12.81
N ALA A 325 21.68 -2.08 13.01
CA ALA A 325 20.84 -2.40 14.16
C ALA A 325 21.62 -2.28 15.48
N TYR A 326 22.84 -2.82 15.52
CA TYR A 326 23.70 -2.70 16.70
C TYR A 326 24.00 -1.24 17.05
N LYS A 327 24.33 -0.44 16.03
CA LYS A 327 24.64 1.00 16.22
C LYS A 327 23.42 1.77 16.75
N HIS A 328 22.24 1.52 16.18
CA HIS A 328 21.01 2.22 16.54
C HIS A 328 20.61 1.97 18.00
N TYR A 329 20.67 0.73 18.44
CA TYR A 329 20.31 0.35 19.81
C TYR A 329 21.49 0.40 20.80
N GLY A 330 22.67 0.85 20.40
CA GLY A 330 23.87 0.90 21.27
C GLY A 330 24.35 -0.46 21.77
N LEU A 331 24.11 -1.52 20.97
CA LEU A 331 24.46 -2.89 21.32
C LEU A 331 25.93 -3.18 21.01
N LYS A 332 26.53 -4.12 21.77
CA LYS A 332 27.89 -4.59 21.48
C LYS A 332 27.87 -5.50 20.25
N TYR A 333 28.71 -5.19 19.28
CA TYR A 333 28.94 -6.04 18.12
C TYR A 333 30.20 -6.88 18.38
N GLU A 334 30.05 -8.17 18.49
CA GLU A 334 31.17 -9.13 18.52
C GLU A 334 31.47 -9.56 17.08
N GLU A 335 32.71 -9.33 16.62
CA GLU A 335 33.16 -9.68 15.26
C GLU A 335 33.27 -11.20 15.06
#